data_fbcff04dbe023f0f104c63e5eb3f0eb8
#
_entry.id   fbcff04dbe023f0f104c63e5eb3f0eb8
#
_cell.length_a   1.000
_cell.length_b   1.000
_cell.length_c   1.000
_cell.angle_alpha   90.00
_cell.angle_beta   90.00
_cell.angle_gamma   90.00
#
_symmetry.space_group_name_H-M   'P 1'
#
loop_
_entity.id
_entity.type
_entity.pdbx_description
1 polymer ?
#
loop_
_entity_poly.entity_id
_entity_poly.type
_entity_poly.pdbx_seq_one_letter_code
_entity_poly.pdbx_strand_id
1 'polypeptide(L)'
;MQRVWLKIFMAVVPFVVGCASVEGWMAGSITEGIPKMRDKLPRTAKIHFADPVNARGYALHERNRKQVQDAFGKAFDALGVAHSTETNGCSHMLNVVVENWEYGDAGFLGKGDRDEISMAVMLQNADTDRVLTRASLYARNLDLLVMKYVKTLFEDEK
;
A
#
# COMPACT_ATOMS: atom_id res chain seq x y z
N MET A 1 41.52 24.31 17.88
CA MET A 1 40.06 24.40 17.73
C MET A 1 39.47 23.64 16.52
N GLN A 2 40.24 23.32 15.47
CA GLN A 2 39.71 22.62 14.25
C GLN A 2 39.37 21.12 14.43
N ARG A 3 39.95 20.41 15.39
CA ARG A 3 39.74 18.96 15.54
C ARG A 3 38.43 18.56 16.27
N VAL A 4 37.76 19.48 16.95
CA VAL A 4 36.52 19.22 17.66
C VAL A 4 35.31 19.24 16.71
N TRP A 5 35.33 20.13 15.71
CA TRP A 5 34.27 20.25 14.71
C TRP A 5 34.16 19.03 13.78
N LEU A 6 35.30 18.40 13.47
CA LEU A 6 35.30 17.21 12.59
C LEU A 6 34.67 15.97 13.26
N LYS A 7 34.77 15.87 14.60
CA LYS A 7 34.15 14.77 15.35
C LYS A 7 32.63 14.93 15.51
N ILE A 8 32.13 16.16 15.55
CA ILE A 8 30.68 16.44 15.64
C ILE A 8 30.03 16.17 14.27
N PHE A 9 30.70 16.47 13.16
CA PHE A 9 30.18 16.21 11.82
C PHE A 9 30.06 14.72 11.51
N MET A 10 30.99 13.89 11.99
CA MET A 10 30.93 12.43 11.81
C MET A 10 29.85 11.73 12.66
N ALA A 11 29.40 12.35 13.75
CA ALA A 11 28.37 11.79 14.60
C ALA A 11 26.92 12.10 14.12
N VAL A 12 26.75 13.18 13.35
CA VAL A 12 25.43 13.63 12.86
C VAL A 12 25.03 12.97 11.53
N VAL A 13 26.00 12.66 10.67
CA VAL A 13 25.75 12.05 9.35
C VAL A 13 25.09 10.66 9.44
N PRO A 14 25.47 9.74 10.34
CA PRO A 14 24.78 8.45 10.42
C PRO A 14 23.37 8.53 10.98
N PHE A 15 23.01 9.61 11.72
CA PHE A 15 21.65 9.77 12.27
C PHE A 15 20.62 10.19 11.19
N VAL A 16 21.03 10.95 10.20
CA VAL A 16 20.14 11.41 9.12
C VAL A 16 19.88 10.30 8.11
N VAL A 17 20.86 9.43 7.86
CA VAL A 17 20.70 8.26 6.97
C VAL A 17 19.85 7.17 7.64
N GLY A 18 19.85 7.07 8.98
CA GLY A 18 19.05 6.11 9.73
C GLY A 18 17.54 6.37 9.69
N CYS A 19 17.10 7.62 9.62
CA CYS A 19 15.66 7.94 9.63
C CYS A 19 14.95 7.53 8.35
N ALA A 20 15.57 7.69 7.18
CA ALA A 20 14.95 7.30 5.89
C ALA A 20 14.79 5.77 5.75
N SER A 21 15.70 4.99 6.35
CA SER A 21 15.63 3.52 6.33
C SER A 21 14.60 2.97 7.31
N VAL A 22 14.32 3.67 8.40
CA VAL A 22 13.34 3.26 9.43
C VAL A 22 11.91 3.41 8.93
N GLU A 23 11.58 4.49 8.21
CA GLU A 23 10.24 4.66 7.62
C GLU A 23 9.93 3.59 6.57
N GLY A 24 10.90 3.25 5.72
CA GLY A 24 10.76 2.17 4.73
C GLY A 24 10.54 0.80 5.38
N TRP A 25 11.22 0.52 6.48
CA TRP A 25 11.08 -0.74 7.22
C TRP A 25 9.74 -0.84 7.98
N MET A 26 9.22 0.30 8.49
CA MET A 26 7.94 0.34 9.23
C MET A 26 6.72 0.21 8.31
N ALA A 27 6.80 0.60 7.05
CA ALA A 27 5.67 0.52 6.12
C ALA A 27 5.41 -0.90 5.64
N GLY A 28 6.45 -1.70 5.45
CA GLY A 28 6.39 -3.03 4.83
C GLY A 28 7.07 -3.08 3.46
N SER A 29 6.78 -4.11 2.68
CA SER A 29 7.41 -4.35 1.37
C SER A 29 6.38 -4.51 0.26
N ILE A 30 6.78 -4.11 -0.96
CA ILE A 30 6.02 -4.30 -2.19
C ILE A 30 6.85 -5.16 -3.11
N THR A 31 6.31 -6.29 -3.57
CA THR A 31 6.91 -7.14 -4.58
C THR A 31 6.01 -7.12 -5.81
N GLU A 32 6.52 -6.56 -6.91
CA GLU A 32 5.79 -6.57 -8.17
C GLU A 32 5.74 -7.98 -8.76
N GLY A 33 4.55 -8.40 -9.17
CA GLY A 33 4.31 -9.66 -9.87
C GLY A 33 4.38 -9.50 -11.40
N ILE A 34 3.89 -10.52 -12.11
CA ILE A 34 3.77 -10.52 -13.58
C ILE A 34 2.27 -10.50 -13.94
N PRO A 35 1.84 -9.66 -14.87
CA PRO A 35 2.60 -8.66 -15.61
C PRO A 35 2.96 -7.45 -14.76
N LYS A 36 4.06 -6.77 -15.14
CA LYS A 36 4.38 -5.44 -14.61
C LYS A 36 3.67 -4.39 -15.44
N MET A 37 3.14 -3.36 -14.77
CA MET A 37 2.55 -2.24 -15.47
C MET A 37 3.64 -1.45 -16.20
N ARG A 38 3.47 -1.25 -17.51
CA ARG A 38 4.45 -0.49 -18.33
C ARG A 38 4.19 1.00 -18.25
N ASP A 39 2.90 1.38 -18.35
CA ASP A 39 2.47 2.78 -18.37
C ASP A 39 1.61 3.04 -17.14
N LYS A 40 1.85 4.14 -16.47
CA LYS A 40 1.04 4.57 -15.34
C LYS A 40 -0.33 5.03 -15.80
N LEU A 41 -1.34 4.85 -14.97
CA LEU A 41 -2.69 5.32 -15.25
C LEU A 41 -2.78 6.84 -15.09
N PRO A 42 -3.56 7.52 -15.94
CA PRO A 42 -3.90 8.91 -15.70
C PRO A 42 -4.79 9.01 -14.44
N ARG A 43 -4.67 10.10 -13.69
CA ARG A 43 -5.50 10.33 -12.48
C ARG A 43 -6.99 10.47 -12.77
N THR A 44 -7.35 10.71 -14.05
CA THR A 44 -8.75 10.72 -14.52
C THR A 44 -9.35 9.31 -14.64
N ALA A 45 -8.55 8.24 -14.49
CA ALA A 45 -9.05 6.88 -14.46
C ALA A 45 -10.01 6.69 -13.27
N LYS A 46 -11.13 6.00 -13.54
CA LYS A 46 -12.09 5.63 -12.49
C LYS A 46 -11.85 4.17 -12.07
N ILE A 47 -11.64 3.97 -10.79
CA ILE A 47 -11.31 2.67 -10.23
C ILE A 47 -12.54 2.06 -9.56
N HIS A 48 -12.94 0.87 -9.99
CA HIS A 48 -13.79 0.01 -9.18
C HIS A 48 -12.91 -0.73 -8.17
N PHE A 49 -13.12 -0.46 -6.89
CA PHE A 49 -12.46 -1.20 -5.82
C PHE A 49 -13.38 -2.32 -5.35
N ALA A 50 -13.08 -3.54 -5.79
CA ALA A 50 -13.84 -4.72 -5.43
C ALA A 50 -13.70 -5.04 -3.94
N ASP A 51 -14.72 -5.63 -3.34
CA ASP A 51 -14.66 -6.06 -1.95
C ASP A 51 -13.47 -7.01 -1.71
N PRO A 52 -12.60 -6.71 -0.73
CA PRO A 52 -11.47 -7.58 -0.40
C PRO A 52 -11.95 -8.96 0.05
N VAL A 53 -11.26 -9.99 -0.43
CA VAL A 53 -11.54 -11.38 -0.07
C VAL A 53 -10.33 -12.04 0.60
N ASN A 54 -10.53 -13.18 1.28
CA ASN A 54 -9.43 -13.99 1.78
C ASN A 54 -8.85 -14.89 0.67
N ALA A 55 -7.77 -15.58 0.95
CA ALA A 55 -7.09 -16.47 0.00
C ALA A 55 -7.97 -17.63 -0.54
N ARG A 56 -9.10 -17.91 0.11
CA ARG A 56 -10.09 -18.91 -0.34
C ARG A 56 -11.23 -18.28 -1.15
N GLY A 57 -11.20 -16.96 -1.40
CA GLY A 57 -12.23 -16.23 -2.12
C GLY A 57 -13.48 -15.89 -1.29
N TYR A 58 -13.44 -16.09 0.05
CA TYR A 58 -14.55 -15.69 0.93
C TYR A 58 -14.39 -14.25 1.41
N ALA A 59 -15.50 -13.62 1.73
CA ALA A 59 -15.50 -12.30 2.34
C ALA A 59 -14.65 -12.27 3.62
N LEU A 60 -13.90 -11.19 3.80
CA LEU A 60 -13.17 -10.94 5.03
C LEU A 60 -14.12 -10.66 6.19
N HIS A 61 -13.65 -10.87 7.42
CA HIS A 61 -14.34 -10.35 8.59
C HIS A 61 -14.53 -8.82 8.44
N GLU A 62 -15.69 -8.30 8.82
CA GLU A 62 -16.11 -6.92 8.57
C GLU A 62 -15.06 -5.89 8.99
N ARG A 63 -14.45 -6.04 10.17
CA ARG A 63 -13.40 -5.17 10.67
C ARG A 63 -12.21 -5.09 9.71
N ASN A 64 -11.73 -6.25 9.25
CA ASN A 64 -10.55 -6.34 8.37
C ASN A 64 -10.88 -5.80 6.98
N ARG A 65 -12.07 -6.14 6.46
CA ARG A 65 -12.58 -5.60 5.19
C ARG A 65 -12.59 -4.09 5.22
N LYS A 66 -13.18 -3.50 6.26
CA LYS A 66 -13.25 -2.05 6.43
C LYS A 66 -11.86 -1.41 6.52
N GLN A 67 -10.92 -2.00 7.27
CA GLN A 67 -9.56 -1.47 7.36
C GLN A 67 -8.86 -1.44 6.00
N VAL A 68 -8.99 -2.48 5.18
CA VAL A 68 -8.43 -2.51 3.83
C VAL A 68 -9.12 -1.50 2.93
N GLN A 69 -10.46 -1.43 2.95
CA GLN A 69 -11.23 -0.46 2.16
C GLN A 69 -10.87 0.98 2.53
N ASP A 70 -10.80 1.30 3.82
CA ASP A 70 -10.43 2.64 4.30
C ASP A 70 -9.00 3.03 3.87
N ALA A 71 -8.04 2.09 3.91
CA ALA A 71 -6.66 2.35 3.51
C ALA A 71 -6.56 2.68 2.00
N PHE A 72 -7.22 1.89 1.14
CA PHE A 72 -7.24 2.16 -0.30
C PHE A 72 -8.05 3.42 -0.63
N GLY A 73 -9.21 3.61 -0.01
CA GLY A 73 -10.03 4.82 -0.17
C GLY A 73 -9.25 6.09 0.15
N LYS A 74 -8.60 6.17 1.31
CA LYS A 74 -7.72 7.28 1.70
C LYS A 74 -6.60 7.52 0.68
N ALA A 75 -6.02 6.45 0.13
CA ALA A 75 -4.95 6.58 -0.86
C ALA A 75 -5.47 7.14 -2.18
N PHE A 76 -6.63 6.71 -2.67
CA PHE A 76 -7.26 7.27 -3.87
C PHE A 76 -7.67 8.71 -3.66
N ASP A 77 -8.32 9.05 -2.53
CA ASP A 77 -8.73 10.41 -2.19
C ASP A 77 -7.54 11.37 -2.14
N ALA A 78 -6.44 10.95 -1.50
CA ALA A 78 -5.22 11.75 -1.41
C ALA A 78 -4.55 12.02 -2.76
N LEU A 79 -4.81 11.17 -3.78
CA LEU A 79 -4.32 11.36 -5.14
C LEU A 79 -5.36 12.01 -6.07
N GLY A 80 -6.57 12.30 -5.57
CA GLY A 80 -7.67 12.82 -6.38
C GLY A 80 -8.20 11.83 -7.42
N VAL A 81 -8.04 10.51 -7.18
CA VAL A 81 -8.49 9.44 -8.07
C VAL A 81 -9.91 9.06 -7.75
N ALA A 82 -10.82 9.13 -8.73
CA ALA A 82 -12.19 8.71 -8.56
C ALA A 82 -12.27 7.18 -8.36
N HIS A 83 -12.96 6.76 -7.31
CA HIS A 83 -13.15 5.34 -7.00
C HIS A 83 -14.57 5.05 -6.54
N SER A 84 -15.01 3.80 -6.70
CA SER A 84 -16.34 3.32 -6.31
C SER A 84 -16.32 1.85 -5.99
N THR A 85 -17.22 1.41 -5.12
CA THR A 85 -17.53 0.00 -4.89
C THR A 85 -18.50 -0.57 -5.94
N GLU A 86 -19.10 0.30 -6.77
CA GLU A 86 -19.94 -0.10 -7.90
C GLU A 86 -19.12 -0.17 -9.18
N THR A 87 -19.45 -1.13 -10.05
CA THR A 87 -18.73 -1.36 -11.30
C THR A 87 -19.07 -0.34 -12.39
N ASN A 88 -20.25 0.29 -12.29
CA ASN A 88 -20.78 1.15 -13.35
C ASN A 88 -19.89 2.38 -13.61
N GLY A 89 -19.43 2.50 -14.84
CA GLY A 89 -18.64 3.65 -15.32
C GLY A 89 -17.18 3.66 -14.84
N CYS A 90 -16.68 2.57 -14.27
CA CYS A 90 -15.28 2.40 -13.93
C CYS A 90 -14.51 1.84 -15.11
N SER A 91 -13.33 2.40 -15.39
CA SER A 91 -12.43 1.95 -16.45
C SER A 91 -11.49 0.82 -16.03
N HIS A 92 -11.27 0.69 -14.73
CA HIS A 92 -10.35 -0.28 -14.15
C HIS A 92 -10.94 -0.90 -12.89
N MET A 93 -10.53 -2.13 -12.59
CA MET A 93 -10.92 -2.85 -11.39
C MET A 93 -9.68 -3.22 -10.58
N LEU A 94 -9.71 -2.89 -9.29
CA LEU A 94 -8.68 -3.28 -8.33
C LEU A 94 -9.24 -4.35 -7.40
N ASN A 95 -8.62 -5.53 -7.46
CA ASN A 95 -8.96 -6.67 -6.63
C ASN A 95 -7.90 -6.86 -5.56
N VAL A 96 -8.31 -7.14 -4.33
CA VAL A 96 -7.42 -7.41 -3.20
C VAL A 96 -7.76 -8.74 -2.58
N VAL A 97 -6.76 -9.61 -2.47
CA VAL A 97 -6.84 -10.90 -1.79
C VAL A 97 -5.94 -10.84 -0.56
N VAL A 98 -6.52 -10.90 0.62
CA VAL A 98 -5.76 -10.97 1.87
C VAL A 98 -5.35 -12.42 2.11
N GLU A 99 -4.05 -12.68 2.04
CA GLU A 99 -3.47 -14.01 2.16
C GLU A 99 -3.28 -14.41 3.62
N ASN A 100 -2.81 -13.46 4.44
CA ASN A 100 -2.58 -13.65 5.85
C ASN A 100 -2.84 -12.36 6.62
N TRP A 101 -3.32 -12.48 7.86
CA TRP A 101 -3.50 -11.38 8.80
C TRP A 101 -3.09 -11.84 10.18
N GLU A 102 -1.92 -11.40 10.63
CA GLU A 102 -1.43 -11.65 11.97
C GLU A 102 -1.74 -10.42 12.83
N TYR A 103 -2.54 -10.65 13.86
CA TYR A 103 -2.85 -9.59 14.82
C TYR A 103 -1.68 -9.40 15.76
N GLY A 104 -1.21 -8.18 15.87
CA GLY A 104 -0.20 -7.83 16.86
C GLY A 104 -0.74 -8.00 18.28
N ASP A 105 0.09 -8.46 19.18
CA ASP A 105 -0.25 -8.55 20.60
C ASP A 105 -0.39 -7.15 21.21
N ALA A 106 -1.45 -6.95 21.99
CA ALA A 106 -1.58 -5.77 22.84
C ALA A 106 -0.57 -5.86 23.99
N GLY A 107 0.70 -5.59 23.71
CA GLY A 107 1.77 -5.71 24.70
C GLY A 107 1.49 -4.91 25.96
N PHE A 108 2.07 -5.36 27.05
CA PHE A 108 2.05 -4.66 28.33
C PHE A 108 2.59 -3.23 28.14
N LEU A 109 1.82 -2.22 28.51
CA LEU A 109 2.08 -0.78 28.30
C LEU A 109 1.81 -0.25 26.87
N GLY A 110 0.97 -0.89 26.05
CA GLY A 110 0.57 -0.37 24.73
C GLY A 110 1.70 -0.36 23.69
N LYS A 111 2.80 -1.05 23.94
CA LYS A 111 3.89 -1.30 22.99
C LYS A 111 3.79 -2.70 22.36
N GLY A 112 2.58 -3.08 21.97
CA GLY A 112 2.36 -4.35 21.29
C GLY A 112 2.89 -4.34 19.85
N ASP A 113 3.12 -5.53 19.32
CA ASP A 113 3.41 -5.70 17.90
C ASP A 113 2.22 -5.19 17.07
N ARG A 114 2.52 -4.61 15.91
CA ARG A 114 1.49 -4.14 14.97
C ARG A 114 0.97 -5.33 14.19
N ASP A 115 -0.27 -5.20 13.70
CA ASP A 115 -0.80 -6.16 12.76
C ASP A 115 0.13 -6.29 11.55
N GLU A 116 0.41 -7.53 11.13
CA GLU A 116 1.14 -7.83 9.90
C GLU A 116 0.17 -8.42 8.88
N ILE A 117 0.14 -7.85 7.68
CA ILE A 117 -0.84 -8.18 6.66
C ILE A 117 -0.13 -8.51 5.36
N SER A 118 -0.35 -9.74 4.85
CA SER A 118 0.07 -10.11 3.50
C SER A 118 -1.14 -10.12 2.57
N MET A 119 -1.01 -9.45 1.43
CA MET A 119 -2.08 -9.37 0.44
C MET A 119 -1.54 -9.39 -0.99
N ALA A 120 -2.28 -10.02 -1.89
CA ALA A 120 -2.09 -9.91 -3.33
C ALA A 120 -3.06 -8.86 -3.87
N VAL A 121 -2.54 -7.96 -4.70
CA VAL A 121 -3.32 -6.91 -5.36
C VAL A 121 -3.21 -7.08 -6.86
N MET A 122 -4.35 -6.98 -7.56
CA MET A 122 -4.43 -7.11 -9.00
C MET A 122 -5.24 -5.96 -9.58
N LEU A 123 -4.63 -5.22 -10.50
CA LEU A 123 -5.29 -4.19 -11.28
C LEU A 123 -5.57 -4.73 -12.69
N GLN A 124 -6.79 -4.59 -13.14
CA GLN A 124 -7.22 -5.01 -14.49
C GLN A 124 -8.06 -3.92 -15.15
N ASN A 125 -8.08 -3.96 -16.49
CA ASN A 125 -8.99 -3.13 -17.27
C ASN A 125 -10.41 -3.71 -17.17
N ALA A 126 -11.41 -2.88 -16.85
CA ALA A 126 -12.77 -3.33 -16.57
C ALA A 126 -13.52 -3.80 -17.84
N ASP A 127 -13.16 -3.27 -19.03
CA ASP A 127 -13.84 -3.60 -20.28
C ASP A 127 -13.30 -4.88 -20.93
N THR A 128 -12.01 -5.16 -20.72
CA THR A 128 -11.31 -6.26 -21.41
C THR A 128 -10.88 -7.39 -20.51
N ASP A 129 -11.08 -7.27 -19.19
CA ASP A 129 -10.59 -8.18 -18.13
C ASP A 129 -9.06 -8.40 -18.17
N ARG A 130 -8.35 -7.60 -18.97
CA ARG A 130 -6.91 -7.71 -19.09
C ARG A 130 -6.22 -7.26 -17.81
N VAL A 131 -5.43 -8.15 -17.21
CA VAL A 131 -4.59 -7.82 -16.06
C VAL A 131 -3.48 -6.88 -16.50
N LEU A 132 -3.41 -5.71 -15.88
CA LEU A 132 -2.40 -4.68 -16.13
C LEU A 132 -1.18 -4.88 -15.21
N THR A 133 -1.42 -5.21 -13.96
CA THR A 133 -0.35 -5.49 -12.99
C THR A 133 -0.84 -6.35 -11.85
N ARG A 134 0.10 -7.05 -11.21
CA ARG A 134 -0.08 -7.74 -9.94
C ARG A 134 1.04 -7.34 -9.00
N ALA A 135 0.75 -7.29 -7.70
CA ALA A 135 1.74 -7.06 -6.67
C ALA A 135 1.39 -7.86 -5.41
N SER A 136 2.41 -8.28 -4.69
CA SER A 136 2.28 -8.80 -3.33
C SER A 136 2.73 -7.72 -2.36
N LEU A 137 1.88 -7.41 -1.39
CA LEU A 137 2.11 -6.39 -0.37
C LEU A 137 2.24 -7.09 0.98
N TYR A 138 3.32 -6.78 1.71
CA TYR A 138 3.48 -7.18 3.09
C TYR A 138 3.53 -5.93 3.95
N ALA A 139 2.46 -5.66 4.69
CA ALA A 139 2.25 -4.44 5.42
C ALA A 139 2.45 -4.63 6.93
N ARG A 140 3.27 -3.76 7.52
CA ARG A 140 3.34 -3.49 8.97
C ARG A 140 2.62 -2.19 9.33
N ASN A 141 2.41 -1.34 8.36
CA ASN A 141 1.55 -0.17 8.41
C ASN A 141 0.76 -0.12 7.11
N LEU A 142 -0.50 -0.54 7.20
CA LEU A 142 -1.37 -0.70 6.04
C LEU A 142 -1.57 0.61 5.27
N ASP A 143 -1.90 1.70 5.96
CA ASP A 143 -2.16 3.01 5.33
C ASP A 143 -0.93 3.51 4.54
N LEU A 144 0.27 3.44 5.15
CA LEU A 144 1.50 3.88 4.50
C LEU A 144 1.87 3.01 3.30
N LEU A 145 1.74 1.68 3.43
CA LEU A 145 2.10 0.78 2.34
C LEU A 145 1.14 0.91 1.17
N VAL A 146 -0.18 0.94 1.44
CA VAL A 146 -1.20 1.12 0.41
C VAL A 146 -1.02 2.45 -0.29
N MET A 147 -0.79 3.56 0.44
CA MET A 147 -0.48 4.86 -0.16
C MET A 147 0.74 4.79 -1.09
N LYS A 148 1.82 4.14 -0.66
CA LYS A 148 3.02 3.96 -1.47
C LYS A 148 2.72 3.14 -2.73
N TYR A 149 1.96 2.05 -2.60
CA TYR A 149 1.58 1.20 -3.71
C TYR A 149 0.69 1.94 -4.72
N VAL A 150 -0.38 2.59 -4.26
CA VAL A 150 -1.32 3.30 -5.13
C VAL A 150 -0.61 4.41 -5.91
N LYS A 151 0.35 5.14 -5.29
CA LYS A 151 1.20 6.11 -6.01
C LYS A 151 1.98 5.49 -7.17
N THR A 152 2.35 4.22 -7.11
CA THR A 152 3.05 3.58 -8.24
C THR A 152 2.17 3.35 -9.46
N LEU A 153 0.85 3.31 -9.27
CA LEU A 153 -0.12 3.03 -10.33
C LEU A 153 -0.46 4.26 -11.19
N PHE A 154 -0.29 5.46 -10.66
CA PHE A 154 -0.74 6.69 -11.31
C PHE A 154 0.40 7.62 -11.70
N GLU A 155 0.17 8.45 -12.72
CA GLU A 155 1.09 9.51 -13.13
C GLU A 155 1.28 10.54 -12.00
N ASP A 156 2.49 11.09 -11.92
CA ASP A 156 2.78 12.20 -11.03
C ASP A 156 2.02 13.46 -11.52
N GLU A 157 1.66 14.35 -10.60
CA GLU A 157 1.12 15.67 -10.97
C GLU A 157 2.18 16.43 -11.77
N LYS A 158 1.77 16.96 -12.92
CA LYS A 158 2.60 17.86 -13.74
C LYS A 158 2.52 19.28 -13.22
#